data_d8e9dffd2a1c5a4094353965d313a6bd
#
_entry.id   d8e9dffd2a1c5a4094353965d313a6bd
#
_cell.length_a   1.000
_cell.length_b   1.000
_cell.length_c   1.000
_cell.angle_alpha   90.00
_cell.angle_beta   90.00
_cell.angle_gamma   90.00
#
_symmetry.space_group_name_H-M   'P 1'
#
loop_
_entity.id
_entity.type
_entity.pdbx_description
1 polymer ?
#
loop_
_entity_poly.entity_id
_entity_poly.type
_entity_poly.pdbx_seq_one_letter_code
_entity_poly.pdbx_strand_id
1 'polypeptide(L)'
;MRALRLPLPGYDLALRLGAGFFTLFAAYLSVKMGAQIGFGLVLLIAFFALCVLGFLFAPHWTTALMIPTFAFIPAAKVLVTPNIGPLKDLVTLAAILATLAVLVLEPSKARRRLLPDRWVILAVGLLLGLYVVNVGGGHGIAWAQGLRLTAEPLLLLVGGLTLANPRRTLRYAAVSFVATACVAAAYGLYQQAIGKWALVGYGYSFTKQVQSYHGHLRSFGTFDDAFAYAAFLLFGIAILLFWTRRGVLSLACGFLLLMGLAVSYVRTAAVVAVALAGLWLARKGYTSSAVLAMAAAIAATGSILVTGAGGTQTQTYQSGTSTLTLNGRTSAWKAALGPPTAWPFGRGVGKVGTAAYRTKYTLVAGPNVRAPTRAVDSGYLATIADVGLVGLAVLLALFGRLLALARAGIRRGYKESWLAVAMLVVLMLDAGTRSSFTGFPTAFLCLLLVGIALAASAERGSATGLTAAAAPR
;
A
#
# COMPACT_ATOMS: atom_id res chain seq x y z
N MET A 1 -15.53 -17.88 -25.94
CA MET A 1 -14.63 -18.34 -24.85
C MET A 1 -13.67 -19.39 -25.38
N ARG A 2 -12.51 -19.01 -25.90
CA ARG A 2 -11.42 -19.95 -26.20
C ARG A 2 -10.60 -20.08 -24.92
N ALA A 3 -10.78 -21.20 -24.21
CA ALA A 3 -9.92 -21.59 -23.10
C ALA A 3 -8.48 -21.65 -23.61
N LEU A 4 -7.57 -20.91 -22.95
CA LEU A 4 -6.14 -21.09 -23.12
C LEU A 4 -5.80 -22.53 -22.70
N ARG A 5 -5.82 -23.44 -23.66
CA ARG A 5 -5.16 -24.72 -23.50
C ARG A 5 -3.66 -24.44 -23.58
N LEU A 6 -3.00 -24.36 -22.42
CA LEU A 6 -1.55 -24.48 -22.34
C LEU A 6 -1.23 -25.97 -22.59
N PRO A 7 -0.63 -26.33 -23.74
CA PRO A 7 -0.19 -27.68 -23.98
C PRO A 7 1.19 -27.87 -23.32
N LEU A 8 1.22 -28.01 -22.01
CA LEU A 8 2.39 -28.55 -21.34
C LEU A 8 2.08 -30.02 -21.02
N PRO A 9 2.66 -31.00 -21.74
CA PRO A 9 2.58 -32.40 -21.37
C PRO A 9 3.21 -32.54 -19.97
N GLY A 10 2.41 -32.88 -18.99
CA GLY A 10 2.83 -32.96 -17.58
C GLY A 10 2.03 -32.09 -16.60
N TYR A 11 1.27 -31.09 -17.06
CA TYR A 11 0.51 -30.22 -16.16
C TYR A 11 -0.55 -30.98 -15.36
N ASP A 12 -1.23 -31.94 -16.00
CA ASP A 12 -2.25 -32.77 -15.37
C ASP A 12 -1.62 -33.73 -14.35
N LEU A 13 -0.44 -34.29 -14.66
CA LEU A 13 0.33 -35.12 -13.75
C LEU A 13 0.86 -34.33 -12.55
N ALA A 14 1.42 -33.14 -12.78
CA ALA A 14 1.91 -32.28 -11.71
C ALA A 14 0.79 -31.81 -10.77
N LEU A 15 -0.40 -31.53 -11.32
CA LEU A 15 -1.59 -31.17 -10.55
C LEU A 15 -2.10 -32.34 -9.70
N ARG A 16 -2.13 -33.55 -10.28
CA ARG A 16 -2.55 -34.78 -9.56
C ARG A 16 -1.54 -35.18 -8.49
N LEU A 17 -0.24 -35.10 -8.80
CA LEU A 17 0.82 -35.37 -7.80
C LEU A 17 0.81 -34.31 -6.70
N GLY A 18 0.64 -33.04 -7.02
CA GLY A 18 0.48 -31.97 -6.04
C GLY A 18 -0.75 -32.15 -5.16
N ALA A 19 -1.90 -32.50 -5.73
CA ALA A 19 -3.11 -32.79 -4.96
C ALA A 19 -2.94 -34.03 -4.06
N GLY A 20 -2.31 -35.11 -4.57
CA GLY A 20 -2.01 -36.31 -3.80
C GLY A 20 -1.06 -36.03 -2.63
N PHE A 21 0.04 -35.32 -2.89
CA PHE A 21 0.98 -34.90 -1.84
C PHE A 21 0.30 -34.01 -0.79
N PHE A 22 -0.52 -33.07 -1.23
CA PHE A 22 -1.27 -32.18 -0.35
C PHE A 22 -2.23 -32.95 0.56
N THR A 23 -2.95 -33.93 0.01
CA THR A 23 -3.88 -34.78 0.78
C THR A 23 -3.15 -35.62 1.82
N LEU A 24 -2.02 -36.25 1.45
CA LEU A 24 -1.19 -37.03 2.36
C LEU A 24 -0.56 -36.16 3.45
N PHE A 25 -0.08 -34.98 3.09
CA PHE A 25 0.50 -34.03 4.06
C PHE A 25 -0.56 -33.51 5.03
N ALA A 26 -1.76 -33.23 4.55
CA ALA A 26 -2.90 -32.83 5.35
C ALA A 26 -3.31 -33.91 6.36
N ALA A 27 -3.39 -35.17 5.91
CA ALA A 27 -3.69 -36.32 6.76
C ALA A 27 -2.59 -36.48 7.85
N TYR A 28 -1.31 -36.41 7.46
CA TYR A 28 -0.17 -36.47 8.40
C TYR A 28 -0.24 -35.39 9.48
N LEU A 29 -0.51 -34.13 9.11
CA LEU A 29 -0.65 -33.02 10.03
C LEU A 29 -1.83 -33.20 10.98
N SER A 30 -2.97 -33.69 10.47
CA SER A 30 -4.17 -33.94 11.29
C SER A 30 -3.93 -35.00 12.35
N VAL A 31 -3.12 -36.02 12.04
CA VAL A 31 -2.74 -37.06 12.99
C VAL A 31 -1.72 -36.55 14.02
N LYS A 32 -0.71 -35.78 13.59
CA LYS A 32 0.39 -35.28 14.44
C LYS A 32 -0.01 -34.15 15.38
N MET A 33 -0.85 -33.20 14.92
CA MET A 33 -1.13 -31.95 15.63
C MET A 33 -2.53 -31.91 16.27
N GLY A 34 -3.27 -33.00 16.18
CA GLY A 34 -4.68 -33.04 16.57
C GLY A 34 -5.62 -32.54 15.46
N ALA A 35 -6.79 -33.16 15.36
CA ALA A 35 -7.71 -32.99 14.23
C ALA A 35 -8.10 -31.52 13.96
N GLN A 36 -8.31 -30.71 15.00
CA GLN A 36 -8.73 -29.30 14.84
C GLN A 36 -7.60 -28.42 14.27
N ILE A 37 -6.37 -28.56 14.77
CA ILE A 37 -5.20 -27.80 14.32
C ILE A 37 -4.81 -28.24 12.91
N GLY A 38 -4.81 -29.57 12.67
CA GLY A 38 -4.53 -30.14 11.36
C GLY A 38 -5.52 -29.66 10.28
N PHE A 39 -6.81 -29.69 10.57
CA PHE A 39 -7.85 -29.21 9.66
C PHE A 39 -7.70 -27.71 9.38
N GLY A 40 -7.48 -26.90 10.41
CA GLY A 40 -7.23 -25.46 10.24
C GLY A 40 -6.03 -25.15 9.36
N LEU A 41 -4.93 -25.89 9.51
CA LEU A 41 -3.73 -25.76 8.70
C LEU A 41 -3.97 -26.19 7.24
N VAL A 42 -4.73 -27.25 7.03
CA VAL A 42 -5.14 -27.70 5.68
C VAL A 42 -5.95 -26.63 4.97
N LEU A 43 -6.95 -26.05 5.64
CA LEU A 43 -7.75 -24.94 5.08
C LEU A 43 -6.88 -23.74 4.72
N LEU A 44 -5.91 -23.40 5.58
CA LEU A 44 -4.98 -22.30 5.36
C LEU A 44 -4.11 -22.54 4.13
N ILE A 45 -3.55 -23.74 3.98
CA ILE A 45 -2.72 -24.11 2.83
C ILE A 45 -3.58 -24.18 1.55
N ALA A 46 -4.80 -24.72 1.62
CA ALA A 46 -5.73 -24.74 0.49
C ALA A 46 -6.10 -23.31 0.05
N PHE A 47 -6.42 -22.43 0.99
CA PHE A 47 -6.67 -21.03 0.71
C PHE A 47 -5.47 -20.34 0.07
N PHE A 48 -4.26 -20.58 0.61
CA PHE A 48 -3.03 -20.04 0.04
C PHE A 48 -2.78 -20.51 -1.40
N ALA A 49 -2.91 -21.82 -1.64
CA ALA A 49 -2.79 -22.40 -2.98
C ALA A 49 -3.83 -21.81 -3.94
N LEU A 50 -5.08 -21.65 -3.48
CA LEU A 50 -6.15 -21.02 -4.27
C LEU A 50 -5.81 -19.57 -4.62
N CYS A 51 -5.22 -18.80 -3.69
CA CYS A 51 -4.75 -17.45 -3.96
C CYS A 51 -3.64 -17.44 -5.02
N VAL A 52 -2.63 -18.32 -4.92
CA VAL A 52 -1.55 -18.43 -5.90
C VAL A 52 -2.12 -18.76 -7.28
N LEU A 53 -2.96 -19.79 -7.39
CA LEU A 53 -3.63 -20.17 -8.63
C LEU A 53 -4.51 -19.04 -9.17
N GLY A 54 -5.21 -18.35 -8.29
CA GLY A 54 -6.00 -17.17 -8.64
C GLY A 54 -5.18 -16.06 -9.29
N PHE A 55 -4.01 -15.72 -8.72
CA PHE A 55 -3.11 -14.73 -9.32
C PHE A 55 -2.51 -15.20 -10.65
N LEU A 56 -2.26 -16.47 -10.83
CA LEU A 56 -1.73 -17.04 -12.08
C LEU A 56 -2.79 -17.09 -13.20
N PHE A 57 -3.98 -17.58 -12.90
CA PHE A 57 -5.00 -17.88 -13.92
C PHE A 57 -6.11 -16.83 -14.04
N ALA A 58 -6.43 -16.14 -12.96
CA ALA A 58 -7.49 -15.13 -12.91
C ALA A 58 -7.06 -13.84 -12.17
N PRO A 59 -5.92 -13.22 -12.54
CA PRO A 59 -5.33 -12.10 -11.80
C PRO A 59 -6.28 -10.91 -11.62
N HIS A 60 -7.21 -10.70 -12.55
CA HIS A 60 -8.19 -9.62 -12.48
C HIS A 60 -9.21 -9.81 -11.34
N TRP A 61 -9.67 -11.04 -11.09
CA TRP A 61 -10.57 -11.33 -9.97
C TRP A 61 -9.81 -11.34 -8.64
N THR A 62 -8.65 -11.98 -8.60
CA THR A 62 -7.86 -12.11 -7.37
C THR A 62 -7.38 -10.75 -6.89
N THR A 63 -6.90 -9.88 -7.79
CA THR A 63 -6.54 -8.50 -7.45
C THR A 63 -7.77 -7.70 -6.98
N ALA A 64 -8.92 -7.86 -7.62
CA ALA A 64 -10.14 -7.17 -7.20
C ALA A 64 -10.60 -7.61 -5.80
N LEU A 65 -10.48 -8.91 -5.47
CA LEU A 65 -10.81 -9.43 -4.13
C LEU A 65 -9.78 -9.07 -3.07
N MET A 66 -8.51 -8.94 -3.43
CA MET A 66 -7.44 -8.52 -2.53
C MET A 66 -7.73 -7.13 -1.92
N ILE A 67 -8.33 -6.21 -2.68
CA ILE A 67 -8.60 -4.83 -2.24
C ILE A 67 -9.53 -4.78 -1.02
N PRO A 68 -10.78 -5.32 -1.06
CA PRO A 68 -11.65 -5.33 0.11
C PRO A 68 -11.06 -6.19 1.25
N THR A 69 -10.39 -7.31 0.93
CA THR A 69 -9.71 -8.11 1.94
C THR A 69 -8.73 -7.27 2.74
N PHE A 70 -7.88 -6.49 2.08
CA PHE A 70 -6.90 -5.64 2.76
C PHE A 70 -7.55 -4.48 3.52
N ALA A 71 -8.59 -3.88 2.96
CA ALA A 71 -9.28 -2.75 3.59
C ALA A 71 -10.08 -3.15 4.84
N PHE A 72 -10.62 -4.38 4.87
CA PHE A 72 -11.48 -4.81 5.98
C PHE A 72 -10.77 -5.63 7.06
N ILE A 73 -9.58 -6.18 6.79
CA ILE A 73 -8.79 -6.92 7.80
C ILE A 73 -8.60 -6.14 9.10
N PRO A 74 -8.28 -4.81 9.11
CA PRO A 74 -8.10 -4.11 10.36
C PRO A 74 -9.36 -4.06 11.22
N ALA A 75 -10.54 -3.82 10.63
CA ALA A 75 -11.82 -3.87 11.34
C ALA A 75 -12.16 -5.31 11.77
N ALA A 76 -11.94 -6.30 10.90
CA ALA A 76 -12.21 -7.69 11.21
C ALA A 76 -11.38 -8.23 12.38
N LYS A 77 -10.16 -7.72 12.58
CA LYS A 77 -9.34 -8.04 13.77
C LYS A 77 -9.99 -7.64 15.08
N VAL A 78 -10.76 -6.58 15.08
CA VAL A 78 -11.43 -6.06 16.27
C VAL A 78 -12.81 -6.71 16.42
N LEU A 79 -13.58 -6.74 15.32
CA LEU A 79 -15.00 -7.12 15.37
C LEU A 79 -15.23 -8.65 15.34
N VAL A 80 -14.28 -9.42 14.76
CA VAL A 80 -14.45 -10.88 14.58
C VAL A 80 -13.41 -11.64 15.39
N THR A 81 -12.12 -11.51 15.04
CA THR A 81 -11.04 -12.19 15.76
C THR A 81 -9.69 -11.57 15.46
N PRO A 82 -8.81 -11.39 16.47
CA PRO A 82 -7.46 -10.88 16.25
C PRO A 82 -6.59 -11.79 15.36
N ASN A 83 -6.95 -13.07 15.26
CA ASN A 83 -6.20 -14.09 14.52
C ASN A 83 -6.34 -13.95 12.99
N ILE A 84 -7.20 -13.08 12.47
CA ILE A 84 -7.36 -12.85 11.02
C ILE A 84 -6.20 -12.05 10.42
N GLY A 85 -5.37 -11.43 11.26
CA GLY A 85 -4.23 -10.60 10.84
C GLY A 85 -3.28 -11.25 9.83
N PRO A 86 -2.85 -12.51 10.00
CA PRO A 86 -1.94 -13.20 9.07
C PRO A 86 -2.51 -13.41 7.66
N LEU A 87 -3.84 -13.32 7.46
CA LEU A 87 -4.49 -13.50 6.17
C LEU A 87 -3.92 -12.54 5.11
N LYS A 88 -3.62 -11.29 5.49
CA LYS A 88 -2.99 -10.32 4.58
C LYS A 88 -1.62 -10.79 4.09
N ASP A 89 -0.84 -11.39 4.99
CA ASP A 89 0.52 -11.84 4.70
C ASP A 89 0.48 -13.04 3.73
N LEU A 90 -0.48 -13.94 3.91
CA LEU A 90 -0.73 -15.06 2.99
C LEU A 90 -1.13 -14.59 1.59
N VAL A 91 -2.07 -13.65 1.48
CA VAL A 91 -2.51 -13.11 0.18
C VAL A 91 -1.35 -12.36 -0.50
N THR A 92 -0.57 -11.59 0.26
CA THR A 92 0.61 -10.90 -0.27
C THR A 92 1.67 -11.88 -0.75
N LEU A 93 1.99 -12.89 0.07
CA LEU A 93 2.96 -13.93 -0.29
C LEU A 93 2.49 -14.73 -1.52
N ALA A 94 1.20 -15.04 -1.62
CA ALA A 94 0.64 -15.70 -2.79
C ALA A 94 0.81 -14.87 -4.07
N ALA A 95 0.58 -13.55 -4.00
CA ALA A 95 0.81 -12.63 -5.12
C ALA A 95 2.30 -12.58 -5.52
N ILE A 96 3.20 -12.55 -4.54
CA ILE A 96 4.66 -12.54 -4.76
C ILE A 96 5.10 -13.87 -5.39
N LEU A 97 4.66 -15.01 -4.87
CA LEU A 97 5.00 -16.33 -5.41
C LEU A 97 4.46 -16.53 -6.83
N ALA A 98 3.23 -16.06 -7.10
CA ALA A 98 2.69 -16.08 -8.46
C ALA A 98 3.53 -15.21 -9.41
N THR A 99 4.02 -14.04 -8.95
CA THR A 99 4.93 -13.19 -9.70
C THR A 99 6.25 -13.90 -10.00
N LEU A 100 6.86 -14.51 -9.00
CA LEU A 100 8.11 -15.29 -9.16
C LEU A 100 7.91 -16.46 -10.09
N ALA A 101 6.79 -17.19 -9.98
CA ALA A 101 6.46 -18.28 -10.89
C ALA A 101 6.38 -17.81 -12.35
N VAL A 102 5.74 -16.67 -12.63
CA VAL A 102 5.71 -16.08 -13.98
C VAL A 102 7.11 -15.71 -14.47
N LEU A 103 7.95 -15.14 -13.60
CA LEU A 103 9.32 -14.77 -13.95
C LEU A 103 10.19 -15.97 -14.29
N VAL A 104 10.00 -17.09 -13.58
CA VAL A 104 10.80 -18.32 -13.76
C VAL A 104 10.25 -19.20 -14.89
N LEU A 105 8.93 -19.42 -14.93
CA LEU A 105 8.30 -20.35 -15.88
C LEU A 105 8.08 -19.74 -17.26
N GLU A 106 7.90 -18.42 -17.34
CA GLU A 106 7.67 -17.72 -18.61
C GLU A 106 8.68 -16.57 -18.81
N PRO A 107 9.99 -16.82 -18.77
CA PRO A 107 11.02 -15.77 -18.78
C PRO A 107 10.95 -14.90 -20.03
N SER A 108 10.60 -15.45 -21.17
CA SER A 108 10.45 -14.71 -22.43
C SER A 108 9.30 -13.71 -22.40
N LYS A 109 8.16 -14.08 -21.82
CA LYS A 109 7.01 -13.19 -21.65
C LYS A 109 7.25 -12.17 -20.55
N ALA A 110 7.80 -12.60 -19.43
CA ALA A 110 8.20 -11.73 -18.33
C ALA A 110 9.26 -10.71 -18.80
N ARG A 111 10.27 -11.16 -19.52
CA ARG A 111 11.30 -10.31 -20.10
C ARG A 111 10.72 -9.26 -21.04
N ARG A 112 9.79 -9.61 -21.94
CA ARG A 112 9.11 -8.65 -22.82
C ARG A 112 8.30 -7.59 -22.05
N ARG A 113 7.75 -7.92 -20.90
CA ARG A 113 6.98 -7.02 -20.05
C ARG A 113 7.85 -6.15 -19.13
N LEU A 114 8.95 -6.71 -18.62
CA LEU A 114 9.86 -6.03 -17.69
C LEU A 114 11.00 -5.27 -18.38
N LEU A 115 11.45 -5.73 -19.56
CA LEU A 115 12.55 -5.10 -20.29
C LEU A 115 12.34 -3.63 -20.65
N PRO A 116 11.10 -3.13 -20.88
CA PRO A 116 10.95 -1.68 -21.08
C PRO A 116 11.50 -0.86 -19.94
N ASP A 117 11.67 -1.47 -18.73
CA ASP A 117 12.27 -0.75 -17.61
C ASP A 117 13.11 -1.57 -16.64
N ARG A 118 14.27 -2.01 -17.12
CA ARG A 118 15.30 -2.64 -16.30
C ARG A 118 15.72 -1.79 -15.08
N TRP A 119 15.58 -0.45 -15.16
CA TRP A 119 15.95 0.46 -14.09
C TRP A 119 15.01 0.37 -12.88
N VAL A 120 13.71 0.09 -13.10
CA VAL A 120 12.77 -0.15 -11.98
C VAL A 120 13.21 -1.41 -11.23
N ILE A 121 13.51 -2.50 -11.95
CA ILE A 121 13.93 -3.75 -11.32
C ILE A 121 15.26 -3.58 -10.59
N LEU A 122 16.21 -2.86 -11.20
CA LEU A 122 17.49 -2.55 -10.57
C LEU A 122 17.31 -1.74 -9.30
N ALA A 123 16.50 -0.68 -9.34
CA ALA A 123 16.23 0.16 -8.15
C ALA A 123 15.54 -0.61 -7.03
N VAL A 124 14.54 -1.45 -7.37
CA VAL A 124 13.89 -2.35 -6.38
C VAL A 124 14.92 -3.34 -5.81
N GLY A 125 15.73 -3.96 -6.67
CA GLY A 125 16.77 -4.91 -6.23
C GLY A 125 17.82 -4.26 -5.33
N LEU A 126 18.31 -3.06 -5.70
CA LEU A 126 19.25 -2.30 -4.87
C LEU A 126 18.64 -1.90 -3.52
N LEU A 127 17.40 -1.42 -3.52
CA LEU A 127 16.73 -1.05 -2.28
C LEU A 127 16.55 -2.27 -1.36
N LEU A 128 16.05 -3.38 -1.89
CA LEU A 128 15.93 -4.63 -1.14
C LEU A 128 17.30 -5.13 -0.66
N GLY A 129 18.34 -5.03 -1.49
CA GLY A 129 19.71 -5.37 -1.11
C GLY A 129 20.21 -4.57 0.09
N LEU A 130 19.97 -3.25 0.11
CA LEU A 130 20.30 -2.40 1.27
C LEU A 130 19.57 -2.83 2.54
N TYR A 131 18.28 -3.18 2.44
CA TYR A 131 17.50 -3.69 3.57
C TYR A 131 17.98 -5.06 4.04
N VAL A 132 18.39 -5.94 3.12
CA VAL A 132 18.93 -7.27 3.46
C VAL A 132 20.31 -7.16 4.12
N VAL A 133 21.22 -6.36 3.54
CA VAL A 133 22.57 -6.18 4.07
C VAL A 133 22.56 -5.48 5.43
N ASN A 134 21.64 -4.51 5.64
CA ASN A 134 21.40 -3.84 6.92
C ASN A 134 22.67 -3.33 7.62
N VAL A 135 23.48 -2.55 6.90
CA VAL A 135 24.82 -2.07 7.32
C VAL A 135 24.82 -1.45 8.74
N GLY A 136 23.78 -0.69 9.08
CA GLY A 136 23.66 0.00 10.37
C GLY A 136 23.12 -0.83 11.53
N GLY A 137 22.76 -2.12 11.31
CA GLY A 137 22.05 -2.93 12.32
C GLY A 137 22.33 -4.43 12.27
N GLY A 138 21.77 -5.14 13.25
CA GLY A 138 21.81 -6.61 13.30
C GLY A 138 20.60 -7.26 12.61
N HIS A 139 20.70 -8.55 12.32
CA HIS A 139 19.69 -9.37 11.66
C HIS A 139 18.81 -10.12 12.69
N GLY A 140 17.96 -9.39 13.38
CA GLY A 140 17.00 -9.96 14.35
C GLY A 140 15.56 -9.87 13.87
N ILE A 141 14.61 -10.19 14.74
CA ILE A 141 13.17 -10.20 14.43
C ILE A 141 12.69 -8.81 13.97
N ALA A 142 13.20 -7.72 14.56
CA ALA A 142 12.87 -6.36 14.16
C ALA A 142 13.32 -6.06 12.73
N TRP A 143 14.52 -6.52 12.35
CA TRP A 143 15.00 -6.45 10.98
C TRP A 143 14.10 -7.22 10.03
N ALA A 144 13.77 -8.48 10.34
CA ALA A 144 12.90 -9.30 9.51
C ALA A 144 11.52 -8.64 9.29
N GLN A 145 10.97 -8.03 10.35
CA GLN A 145 9.72 -7.26 10.27
C GLN A 145 9.85 -6.01 9.39
N GLY A 146 10.93 -5.26 9.53
CA GLY A 146 11.18 -4.07 8.73
C GLY A 146 11.43 -4.40 7.27
N LEU A 147 12.25 -5.41 6.99
CA LEU A 147 12.48 -5.93 5.65
C LEU A 147 11.16 -6.37 5.00
N ARG A 148 10.33 -7.12 5.70
CA ARG A 148 9.03 -7.58 5.20
C ARG A 148 8.14 -6.40 4.81
N LEU A 149 7.96 -5.42 5.70
CA LEU A 149 7.10 -4.26 5.46
C LEU A 149 7.54 -3.42 4.26
N THR A 150 8.82 -3.44 3.91
CA THR A 150 9.36 -2.74 2.74
C THR A 150 9.35 -3.62 1.48
N ALA A 151 9.71 -4.89 1.61
CA ALA A 151 9.80 -5.80 0.49
C ALA A 151 8.42 -6.11 -0.12
N GLU A 152 7.41 -6.35 0.71
CA GLU A 152 6.07 -6.73 0.25
C GLU A 152 5.48 -5.70 -0.74
N PRO A 153 5.39 -4.38 -0.46
CA PRO A 153 4.84 -3.43 -1.41
C PRO A 153 5.71 -3.24 -2.65
N LEU A 154 7.04 -3.33 -2.54
CA LEU A 154 7.95 -3.25 -3.68
C LEU A 154 7.82 -4.47 -4.61
N LEU A 155 7.68 -5.66 -4.06
CA LEU A 155 7.45 -6.88 -4.83
C LEU A 155 6.06 -6.89 -5.46
N LEU A 156 5.05 -6.32 -4.81
CA LEU A 156 3.72 -6.11 -5.41
C LEU A 156 3.77 -5.11 -6.58
N LEU A 157 4.63 -4.09 -6.55
CA LEU A 157 4.88 -3.22 -7.71
C LEU A 157 5.39 -4.03 -8.90
N VAL A 158 6.39 -4.89 -8.68
CA VAL A 158 6.92 -5.79 -9.71
C VAL A 158 5.84 -6.76 -10.19
N GLY A 159 5.07 -7.32 -9.26
CA GLY A 159 3.90 -8.15 -9.58
C GLY A 159 2.91 -7.44 -10.50
N GLY A 160 2.56 -6.20 -10.17
CA GLY A 160 1.68 -5.37 -11.01
C GLY A 160 2.21 -5.14 -12.43
N LEU A 161 3.53 -4.97 -12.57
CA LEU A 161 4.19 -4.79 -13.88
C LEU A 161 4.18 -6.07 -14.73
N THR A 162 4.15 -7.26 -14.10
CA THR A 162 4.24 -8.56 -14.79
C THR A 162 2.90 -9.23 -15.08
N LEU A 163 1.81 -8.73 -14.48
CA LEU A 163 0.49 -9.34 -14.59
C LEU A 163 0.02 -9.53 -16.05
N ALA A 164 -0.65 -10.64 -16.27
CA ALA A 164 -1.34 -10.89 -17.53
C ALA A 164 -2.59 -10.00 -17.66
N ASN A 165 -2.86 -9.51 -18.88
CA ASN A 165 -4.02 -8.67 -19.19
C ASN A 165 -4.17 -7.45 -18.24
N PRO A 166 -3.15 -6.57 -18.12
CA PRO A 166 -3.12 -5.51 -17.11
C PRO A 166 -4.29 -4.54 -17.25
N ARG A 167 -4.83 -4.29 -18.45
CA ARG A 167 -6.01 -3.43 -18.65
C ARG A 167 -7.27 -4.01 -18.03
N ARG A 168 -7.50 -5.33 -18.21
CA ARG A 168 -8.64 -6.01 -17.61
C ARG A 168 -8.49 -6.01 -16.10
N THR A 169 -7.31 -6.34 -15.59
CA THR A 169 -7.00 -6.31 -14.16
C THR A 169 -7.20 -4.93 -13.57
N LEU A 170 -6.71 -3.87 -14.22
CA LEU A 170 -6.89 -2.50 -13.76
C LEU A 170 -8.38 -2.10 -13.69
N ARG A 171 -9.19 -2.53 -14.67
CA ARG A 171 -10.62 -2.24 -14.67
C ARG A 171 -11.32 -2.86 -13.46
N TYR A 172 -11.08 -4.14 -13.20
CA TYR A 172 -11.70 -4.84 -12.06
C TYR A 172 -11.19 -4.28 -10.73
N ALA A 173 -9.89 -4.04 -10.62
CA ALA A 173 -9.28 -3.45 -9.44
C ALA A 173 -9.82 -2.04 -9.15
N ALA A 174 -9.96 -1.18 -10.17
CA ALA A 174 -10.49 0.17 -10.01
C ALA A 174 -11.95 0.17 -9.52
N VAL A 175 -12.80 -0.70 -10.08
CA VAL A 175 -14.20 -0.84 -9.64
C VAL A 175 -14.26 -1.32 -8.19
N SER A 176 -13.51 -2.39 -7.88
CA SER A 176 -13.43 -2.94 -6.52
C SER A 176 -12.91 -1.90 -5.53
N PHE A 177 -11.88 -1.14 -5.91
CA PHE A 177 -11.31 -0.11 -5.05
C PHE A 177 -12.33 0.99 -4.70
N VAL A 178 -13.00 1.54 -5.72
CA VAL A 178 -14.02 2.59 -5.50
C VAL A 178 -15.16 2.05 -4.65
N ALA A 179 -15.67 0.86 -4.95
CA ALA A 179 -16.73 0.23 -4.15
C ALA A 179 -16.30 0.04 -2.68
N THR A 180 -15.10 -0.51 -2.46
CA THR A 180 -14.54 -0.68 -1.12
C THR A 180 -14.35 0.65 -0.40
N ALA A 181 -13.85 1.68 -1.10
CA ALA A 181 -13.66 3.02 -0.55
C ALA A 181 -15.00 3.66 -0.15
N CYS A 182 -16.06 3.47 -0.96
CA CYS A 182 -17.40 3.94 -0.62
C CYS A 182 -17.96 3.25 0.64
N VAL A 183 -17.77 1.94 0.78
CA VAL A 183 -18.17 1.22 2.00
C VAL A 183 -17.38 1.71 3.21
N ALA A 184 -16.06 1.89 3.06
CA ALA A 184 -15.23 2.43 4.13
C ALA A 184 -15.62 3.87 4.50
N ALA A 185 -15.97 4.72 3.53
CA ALA A 185 -16.44 6.08 3.76
C ALA A 185 -17.79 6.09 4.50
N ALA A 186 -18.74 5.27 4.06
CA ALA A 186 -20.04 5.11 4.73
C ALA A 186 -19.87 4.65 6.18
N TYR A 187 -18.98 3.68 6.43
CA TYR A 187 -18.67 3.24 7.78
C TYR A 187 -18.01 4.35 8.62
N GLY A 188 -17.11 5.16 8.01
CA GLY A 188 -16.52 6.33 8.68
C GLY A 188 -17.55 7.38 9.07
N LEU A 189 -18.58 7.63 8.25
CA LEU A 189 -19.71 8.50 8.59
C LEU A 189 -20.57 7.88 9.69
N TYR A 190 -20.85 6.57 9.64
CA TYR A 190 -21.54 5.85 10.69
C TYR A 190 -20.82 5.96 12.03
N GLN A 191 -19.47 5.90 12.05
CA GLN A 191 -18.67 6.09 13.26
C GLN A 191 -18.93 7.46 13.93
N GLN A 192 -19.15 8.53 13.13
CA GLN A 192 -19.53 9.84 13.68
C GLN A 192 -20.91 9.81 14.35
N ALA A 193 -21.87 9.11 13.75
CA ALA A 193 -23.25 9.03 14.27
C ALA A 193 -23.31 8.27 15.61
N ILE A 194 -22.59 7.15 15.76
CA ILE A 194 -22.60 6.35 16.99
C ILE A 194 -21.66 6.88 18.08
N GLY A 195 -20.65 7.66 17.69
CA GLY A 195 -19.73 8.29 18.61
C GLY A 195 -18.64 7.37 19.18
N LYS A 196 -17.72 7.97 19.92
CA LYS A 196 -16.51 7.29 20.41
C LYS A 196 -16.78 6.17 21.42
N TRP A 197 -17.75 6.34 22.28
CA TRP A 197 -18.03 5.37 23.34
C TRP A 197 -18.64 4.07 22.81
N ALA A 198 -19.51 4.15 21.81
CA ALA A 198 -20.04 2.98 21.14
C ALA A 198 -18.93 2.16 20.45
N LEU A 199 -17.97 2.85 19.81
CA LEU A 199 -16.81 2.19 19.19
C LEU A 199 -15.95 1.45 20.21
N VAL A 200 -15.72 2.04 21.39
CA VAL A 200 -15.01 1.35 22.48
C VAL A 200 -15.81 0.12 22.94
N GLY A 201 -17.11 0.23 23.01
CA GLY A 201 -18.01 -0.91 23.31
C GLY A 201 -17.92 -2.04 22.28
N TYR A 202 -17.61 -1.73 21.01
CA TYR A 202 -17.34 -2.73 19.96
C TYR A 202 -15.91 -3.33 20.02
N GLY A 203 -15.09 -2.93 20.99
CA GLY A 203 -13.74 -3.45 21.20
C GLY A 203 -12.61 -2.64 20.55
N TYR A 204 -12.92 -1.49 19.93
CA TYR A 204 -11.86 -0.60 19.42
C TYR A 204 -11.09 0.05 20.58
N SER A 205 -9.76 0.06 20.47
CA SER A 205 -8.90 0.61 21.52
C SER A 205 -8.95 2.13 21.55
N PHE A 206 -9.27 2.69 22.71
CA PHE A 206 -9.11 4.12 22.97
C PHE A 206 -7.63 4.51 22.84
N THR A 207 -7.32 5.68 22.32
CA THR A 207 -5.96 6.18 22.04
C THR A 207 -5.25 5.57 20.82
N LYS A 208 -5.54 4.35 20.42
CA LYS A 208 -4.95 3.73 19.24
C LYS A 208 -5.78 3.98 17.99
N GLN A 209 -7.02 3.51 17.99
CA GLN A 209 -7.96 3.65 16.87
C GLN A 209 -8.93 4.78 17.10
N VAL A 210 -9.57 4.81 18.29
CA VAL A 210 -10.52 5.84 18.70
C VAL A 210 -9.75 7.07 19.17
N GLN A 211 -9.61 8.04 18.30
CA GLN A 211 -8.95 9.33 18.57
C GLN A 211 -9.97 10.46 18.43
N SER A 212 -9.82 11.52 19.18
CA SER A 212 -10.64 12.71 19.02
C SER A 212 -9.80 13.95 18.74
N TYR A 213 -10.37 14.90 18.01
CA TYR A 213 -9.79 16.18 17.69
C TYR A 213 -10.80 17.28 17.98
N HIS A 214 -10.47 18.20 18.90
CA HIS A 214 -11.40 19.23 19.40
C HIS A 214 -12.79 18.67 19.80
N GLY A 215 -12.80 17.53 20.49
CA GLY A 215 -14.04 16.87 20.93
C GLY A 215 -14.70 15.99 19.88
N HIS A 216 -14.39 16.13 18.60
CA HIS A 216 -14.92 15.33 17.51
C HIS A 216 -14.14 14.04 17.32
N LEU A 217 -14.82 12.94 17.07
CA LEU A 217 -14.20 11.67 16.71
C LEU A 217 -13.45 11.82 15.38
N ARG A 218 -12.23 11.34 15.33
CA ARG A 218 -11.51 11.15 14.06
C ARG A 218 -11.93 9.80 13.48
N SER A 219 -12.79 9.81 12.46
CA SER A 219 -13.18 8.56 11.81
C SER A 219 -12.00 7.90 11.15
N PHE A 220 -11.91 6.61 11.38
CA PHE A 220 -10.87 5.74 10.82
C PHE A 220 -11.44 4.67 9.88
N GLY A 221 -12.77 4.67 9.65
CA GLY A 221 -13.43 3.72 8.79
C GLY A 221 -13.12 2.27 9.21
N THR A 222 -12.72 1.45 8.26
CA THR A 222 -12.35 0.05 8.49
C THR A 222 -10.86 -0.17 8.79
N PHE A 223 -10.09 0.91 9.00
CA PHE A 223 -8.62 0.90 9.14
C PHE A 223 -8.18 0.97 10.61
N ASP A 224 -6.88 0.74 10.84
CA ASP A 224 -6.29 0.85 12.18
C ASP A 224 -6.10 2.30 12.64
N ASP A 225 -6.13 3.28 11.72
CA ASP A 225 -5.98 4.71 12.02
C ASP A 225 -6.64 5.60 10.96
N ALA A 226 -6.93 6.84 11.33
CA ALA A 226 -7.57 7.84 10.46
C ALA A 226 -6.70 8.24 9.25
N PHE A 227 -5.37 8.14 9.35
CA PHE A 227 -4.48 8.50 8.24
C PHE A 227 -4.52 7.43 7.15
N ALA A 228 -4.48 6.13 7.51
CA ALA A 228 -4.61 5.04 6.54
C ALA A 228 -5.97 5.10 5.83
N TYR A 229 -7.03 5.38 6.58
CA TYR A 229 -8.36 5.62 6.05
C TYR A 229 -8.39 6.77 5.04
N ALA A 230 -7.88 7.95 5.42
CA ALA A 230 -7.86 9.12 4.56
C ALA A 230 -7.04 8.88 3.28
N ALA A 231 -5.86 8.26 3.37
CA ALA A 231 -5.05 7.91 2.20
C ALA A 231 -5.77 6.94 1.27
N PHE A 232 -6.49 5.94 1.82
CA PHE A 232 -7.28 5.01 1.02
C PHE A 232 -8.41 5.71 0.27
N LEU A 233 -9.12 6.64 0.92
CA LEU A 233 -10.14 7.46 0.26
C LEU A 233 -9.54 8.35 -0.85
N LEU A 234 -8.37 8.94 -0.64
CA LEU A 234 -7.66 9.72 -1.65
C LEU A 234 -7.28 8.89 -2.88
N PHE A 235 -6.88 7.64 -2.70
CA PHE A 235 -6.68 6.72 -3.84
C PHE A 235 -8.00 6.44 -4.57
N GLY A 236 -9.10 6.26 -3.85
CA GLY A 236 -10.44 6.15 -4.46
C GLY A 236 -10.81 7.39 -5.28
N ILE A 237 -10.57 8.59 -4.75
CA ILE A 237 -10.77 9.87 -5.46
C ILE A 237 -9.86 9.94 -6.69
N ALA A 238 -8.58 9.54 -6.59
CA ALA A 238 -7.67 9.50 -7.74
C ALA A 238 -8.21 8.58 -8.85
N ILE A 239 -8.74 7.41 -8.51
CA ILE A 239 -9.36 6.50 -9.48
C ILE A 239 -10.59 7.16 -10.13
N LEU A 240 -11.46 7.79 -9.36
CA LEU A 240 -12.63 8.49 -9.89
C LEU A 240 -12.25 9.64 -10.86
N LEU A 241 -11.23 10.45 -10.52
CA LEU A 241 -10.78 11.58 -11.33
C LEU A 241 -10.07 11.17 -12.62
N PHE A 242 -9.26 10.13 -12.57
CA PHE A 242 -8.32 9.81 -13.65
C PHE A 242 -8.70 8.58 -14.47
N TRP A 243 -9.53 7.68 -13.94
CA TRP A 243 -9.85 6.42 -14.59
C TRP A 243 -11.31 6.28 -15.00
N THR A 244 -12.28 6.67 -14.14
CA THR A 244 -13.71 6.43 -14.41
C THR A 244 -14.30 7.40 -15.44
N ARG A 245 -15.40 6.97 -16.06
CA ARG A 245 -16.22 7.87 -16.86
C ARG A 245 -17.07 8.74 -15.91
N ARG A 246 -17.28 9.99 -16.30
CA ARG A 246 -18.14 10.90 -15.56
C ARG A 246 -19.59 10.49 -15.72
N GLY A 247 -20.30 10.35 -14.63
CA GLY A 247 -21.72 10.07 -14.57
C GLY A 247 -22.23 10.35 -13.16
N VAL A 248 -23.53 10.31 -12.97
CA VAL A 248 -24.17 10.58 -11.66
C VAL A 248 -23.60 9.68 -10.58
N LEU A 249 -23.42 8.38 -10.87
CA LEU A 249 -22.84 7.44 -9.91
C LEU A 249 -21.41 7.81 -9.51
N SER A 250 -20.57 8.24 -10.47
CA SER A 250 -19.20 8.66 -10.17
C SER A 250 -19.16 9.92 -9.30
N LEU A 251 -20.10 10.87 -9.52
CA LEU A 251 -20.24 12.06 -8.69
C LEU A 251 -20.72 11.70 -7.28
N ALA A 252 -21.73 10.84 -7.16
CA ALA A 252 -22.22 10.37 -5.86
C ALA A 252 -21.14 9.65 -5.06
N CYS A 253 -20.37 8.73 -5.68
CA CYS A 253 -19.22 8.11 -5.05
C CYS A 253 -18.18 9.16 -4.62
N GLY A 254 -17.85 10.11 -5.51
CA GLY A 254 -16.90 11.19 -5.20
C GLY A 254 -17.33 12.03 -4.00
N PHE A 255 -18.60 12.41 -3.95
CA PHE A 255 -19.18 13.13 -2.81
C PHE A 255 -19.08 12.31 -1.51
N LEU A 256 -19.44 11.03 -1.54
CA LEU A 256 -19.35 10.14 -0.37
C LEU A 256 -17.90 10.02 0.13
N LEU A 257 -16.92 9.88 -0.80
CA LEU A 257 -15.50 9.81 -0.44
C LEU A 257 -15.02 11.13 0.18
N LEU A 258 -15.45 12.28 -0.34
CA LEU A 258 -15.10 13.59 0.22
C LEU A 258 -15.71 13.80 1.61
N MET A 259 -16.96 13.38 1.83
CA MET A 259 -17.57 13.40 3.16
C MET A 259 -16.83 12.49 4.14
N GLY A 260 -16.47 11.27 3.71
CA GLY A 260 -15.65 10.36 4.51
C GLY A 260 -14.27 10.97 4.83
N LEU A 261 -13.66 11.66 3.87
CA LEU A 261 -12.38 12.34 4.06
C LEU A 261 -12.51 13.50 5.09
N ALA A 262 -13.57 14.29 5.02
CA ALA A 262 -13.83 15.38 5.93
C ALA A 262 -13.93 14.89 7.39
N VAL A 263 -14.66 13.81 7.65
CA VAL A 263 -14.82 13.25 9.01
C VAL A 263 -13.57 12.52 9.53
N SER A 264 -12.55 12.32 8.70
CA SER A 264 -11.26 11.81 9.16
C SER A 264 -10.45 12.84 9.95
N TYR A 265 -10.74 14.13 9.79
CA TYR A 265 -9.98 15.26 10.37
C TYR A 265 -8.48 15.18 10.11
N VAL A 266 -8.05 14.59 8.99
CA VAL A 266 -6.65 14.48 8.57
C VAL A 266 -6.31 15.66 7.67
N ARG A 267 -5.62 16.67 8.22
CA ARG A 267 -5.29 17.92 7.49
C ARG A 267 -4.43 17.69 6.26
N THR A 268 -3.44 16.80 6.35
CA THR A 268 -2.59 16.45 5.22
C THR A 268 -3.39 15.86 4.06
N ALA A 269 -4.49 15.18 4.35
CA ALA A 269 -5.36 14.65 3.31
C ALA A 269 -6.06 15.76 2.49
N ALA A 270 -6.40 16.89 3.12
CA ALA A 270 -6.93 18.05 2.40
C ALA A 270 -5.87 18.63 1.43
N VAL A 271 -4.61 18.71 1.87
CA VAL A 271 -3.49 19.17 1.03
C VAL A 271 -3.30 18.23 -0.17
N VAL A 272 -3.33 16.92 0.07
CA VAL A 272 -3.21 15.92 -1.01
C VAL A 272 -4.42 15.98 -1.96
N ALA A 273 -5.62 16.25 -1.45
CA ALA A 273 -6.81 16.44 -2.30
C ALA A 273 -6.65 17.68 -3.22
N VAL A 274 -6.08 18.78 -2.72
CA VAL A 274 -5.74 19.95 -3.53
C VAL A 274 -4.70 19.61 -4.60
N ALA A 275 -3.67 18.82 -4.27
CA ALA A 275 -2.68 18.35 -5.23
C ALA A 275 -3.33 17.47 -6.33
N LEU A 276 -4.26 16.57 -5.96
CA LEU A 276 -5.03 15.79 -6.94
C LEU A 276 -5.90 16.66 -7.84
N ALA A 277 -6.55 17.68 -7.29
CA ALA A 277 -7.30 18.64 -8.07
C ALA A 277 -6.40 19.40 -9.05
N GLY A 278 -5.22 19.85 -8.61
CA GLY A 278 -4.20 20.47 -9.46
C GLY A 278 -3.77 19.54 -10.60
N LEU A 279 -3.46 18.30 -10.29
CA LEU A 279 -3.09 17.29 -11.29
C LEU A 279 -4.23 17.05 -12.31
N TRP A 280 -5.47 17.06 -11.85
CA TRP A 280 -6.62 16.93 -12.72
C TRP A 280 -6.79 18.16 -13.63
N LEU A 281 -6.56 19.38 -13.13
CA LEU A 281 -6.53 20.61 -13.93
C LEU A 281 -5.42 20.54 -14.98
N ALA A 282 -4.22 20.07 -14.64
CA ALA A 282 -3.13 19.84 -15.59
C ALA A 282 -3.54 18.90 -16.72
N ARG A 283 -4.24 17.81 -16.39
CA ARG A 283 -4.80 16.89 -17.39
C ARG A 283 -5.80 17.57 -18.34
N LYS A 284 -6.46 18.62 -17.89
CA LYS A 284 -7.41 19.40 -18.67
C LYS A 284 -6.76 20.53 -19.50
N GLY A 285 -5.46 20.71 -19.39
CA GLY A 285 -4.71 21.75 -20.07
C GLY A 285 -4.54 23.05 -19.26
N TYR A 286 -5.11 23.13 -18.06
CA TYR A 286 -4.96 24.29 -17.17
C TYR A 286 -3.63 24.21 -16.40
N THR A 287 -2.50 24.33 -17.10
CA THR A 287 -1.16 24.08 -16.52
C THR A 287 -0.80 25.11 -15.46
N SER A 288 -1.08 26.39 -15.64
CA SER A 288 -0.78 27.45 -14.67
C SER A 288 -1.51 27.22 -13.34
N SER A 289 -2.82 26.94 -13.38
CA SER A 289 -3.62 26.64 -12.20
C SER A 289 -3.17 25.34 -11.52
N ALA A 290 -2.73 24.37 -12.30
CA ALA A 290 -2.21 23.12 -11.80
C ALA A 290 -0.86 23.32 -11.04
N VAL A 291 0.04 24.11 -11.61
CA VAL A 291 1.32 24.48 -10.96
C VAL A 291 1.05 25.21 -9.65
N LEU A 292 0.13 26.19 -9.67
CA LEU A 292 -0.24 26.93 -8.46
C LEU A 292 -0.85 26.02 -7.39
N ALA A 293 -1.77 25.14 -7.74
CA ALA A 293 -2.38 24.19 -6.82
C ALA A 293 -1.34 23.21 -6.24
N MET A 294 -0.41 22.72 -7.06
CA MET A 294 0.66 21.83 -6.61
C MET A 294 1.65 22.57 -5.69
N ALA A 295 2.05 23.79 -6.06
CA ALA A 295 2.91 24.62 -5.24
C ALA A 295 2.24 24.95 -3.89
N ALA A 296 0.95 25.29 -3.89
CA ALA A 296 0.19 25.52 -2.67
C ALA A 296 0.10 24.25 -1.79
N ALA A 297 -0.11 23.08 -2.40
CA ALA A 297 -0.13 21.81 -1.67
C ALA A 297 1.24 21.49 -1.04
N ILE A 298 2.33 21.69 -1.77
CA ILE A 298 3.70 21.48 -1.28
C ILE A 298 4.02 22.48 -0.16
N ALA A 299 3.71 23.76 -0.36
CA ALA A 299 3.92 24.80 0.65
C ALA A 299 3.09 24.54 1.90
N ALA A 300 1.82 24.14 1.77
CA ALA A 300 0.97 23.77 2.90
C ALA A 300 1.49 22.53 3.64
N THR A 301 1.98 21.51 2.91
CA THR A 301 2.63 20.35 3.54
C THR A 301 3.89 20.78 4.29
N GLY A 302 4.72 21.60 3.67
CA GLY A 302 5.93 22.16 4.29
C GLY A 302 5.59 23.02 5.50
N SER A 303 4.59 23.89 5.44
CA SER A 303 4.17 24.73 6.57
C SER A 303 3.61 23.87 7.72
N ILE A 304 2.81 22.84 7.43
CA ILE A 304 2.33 21.89 8.45
C ILE A 304 3.52 21.19 9.12
N LEU A 305 4.55 20.83 8.33
CA LEU A 305 5.76 20.21 8.87
C LEU A 305 6.61 21.17 9.69
N VAL A 306 6.78 22.42 9.25
CA VAL A 306 7.67 23.39 9.88
C VAL A 306 7.01 24.12 11.04
N THR A 307 5.79 24.61 10.87
CA THR A 307 5.13 25.45 11.88
C THR A 307 4.32 24.65 12.90
N GLY A 308 4.09 23.37 12.64
CA GLY A 308 3.17 22.60 13.46
C GLY A 308 1.78 23.23 13.53
N ALA A 309 1.40 24.06 12.51
CA ALA A 309 0.13 24.80 12.45
C ALA A 309 -1.14 23.94 12.64
N GLY A 310 -0.87 22.75 13.11
CA GLY A 310 -1.79 21.82 13.68
C GLY A 310 -1.78 21.76 15.19
N GLY A 311 -0.98 22.49 15.85
CA GLY A 311 -0.46 22.15 17.17
C GLY A 311 -1.06 22.80 18.38
N THR A 312 -2.18 23.45 18.33
CA THR A 312 -2.95 23.69 19.55
C THR A 312 -3.68 22.44 19.98
N GLN A 313 -2.95 21.36 20.16
CA GLN A 313 -3.50 20.05 20.54
C GLN A 313 -3.20 19.68 21.96
N THR A 314 -3.02 20.65 22.79
CA THR A 314 -2.65 20.48 24.19
C THR A 314 -3.67 19.73 25.03
N GLN A 315 -4.84 19.37 24.50
CA GLN A 315 -5.89 18.83 25.36
C GLN A 315 -6.45 17.45 24.99
N THR A 316 -5.95 16.78 23.96
CA THR A 316 -6.60 15.54 23.50
C THR A 316 -5.96 14.26 24.03
N TYR A 317 -4.81 14.35 24.65
CA TYR A 317 -4.14 13.21 25.29
C TYR A 317 -3.92 13.45 26.75
N GLN A 318 -4.99 13.37 27.54
CA GLN A 318 -4.90 13.40 29.00
C GLN A 318 -4.45 12.08 29.63
N SER A 319 -3.81 11.21 28.88
CA SER A 319 -3.20 10.02 29.46
C SER A 319 -1.79 9.82 28.92
N GLY A 320 -0.82 10.45 29.58
CA GLY A 320 0.53 9.90 29.74
C GLY A 320 1.49 9.89 28.57
N THR A 321 1.11 10.30 27.37
CA THR A 321 2.02 10.43 26.23
C THR A 321 1.99 11.86 25.73
N SER A 322 3.13 12.53 25.88
CA SER A 322 3.39 13.88 25.44
C SER A 322 2.74 14.20 24.09
N THR A 323 1.91 15.23 24.10
CA THR A 323 1.45 15.93 22.92
C THR A 323 2.60 16.06 21.93
N LEU A 324 2.45 15.52 20.75
CA LEU A 324 3.34 15.72 19.62
C LEU A 324 3.18 17.16 19.11
N THR A 325 3.66 18.11 19.91
CA THR A 325 4.01 19.45 19.43
C THR A 325 5.15 19.30 18.43
N LEU A 326 5.37 20.30 17.58
CA LEU A 326 6.51 20.26 16.64
C LEU A 326 7.84 20.01 17.36
N ASN A 327 7.99 20.58 18.55
CA ASN A 327 9.14 20.32 19.43
C ASN A 327 9.26 18.85 19.80
N GLY A 328 8.15 18.15 20.05
CA GLY A 328 8.14 16.70 20.28
C GLY A 328 8.47 15.89 19.02
N ARG A 329 8.03 16.33 17.85
CA ARG A 329 8.36 15.67 16.56
C ARG A 329 9.83 15.88 16.19
N THR A 330 10.35 17.09 16.29
CA THR A 330 11.77 17.37 15.98
C THR A 330 12.71 16.60 16.89
N SER A 331 12.40 16.49 18.18
CA SER A 331 13.18 15.67 19.12
C SER A 331 13.08 14.17 18.77
N ALA A 332 11.89 13.67 18.41
CA ALA A 332 11.68 12.30 17.96
C ALA A 332 12.41 12.01 16.65
N TRP A 333 12.40 12.96 15.70
CA TRP A 333 13.13 12.83 14.43
C TRP A 333 14.64 12.82 14.64
N LYS A 334 15.20 13.73 15.46
CA LYS A 334 16.61 13.73 15.86
C LYS A 334 16.99 12.42 16.53
N ALA A 335 16.16 11.94 17.46
CA ALA A 335 16.37 10.65 18.11
C ALA A 335 16.30 9.46 17.16
N ALA A 336 15.43 9.50 16.15
CA ALA A 336 15.31 8.47 15.14
C ALA A 336 16.48 8.44 14.17
N LEU A 337 16.89 9.60 13.64
CA LEU A 337 18.02 9.73 12.72
C LEU A 337 19.35 9.40 13.39
N GLY A 338 19.50 9.68 14.69
CA GLY A 338 20.75 9.45 15.41
C GLY A 338 21.86 10.40 14.99
N PRO A 339 23.15 10.05 15.27
CA PRO A 339 24.27 10.90 14.93
C PRO A 339 24.47 11.02 13.42
N PRO A 340 25.03 12.15 12.92
CA PRO A 340 25.27 12.36 11.49
C PRO A 340 26.12 11.28 10.83
N THR A 341 27.00 10.61 11.55
CA THR A 341 27.82 9.51 11.09
C THR A 341 27.01 8.29 10.62
N ALA A 342 25.78 8.13 11.14
CA ALA A 342 24.89 7.05 10.72
C ALA A 342 24.04 7.39 9.48
N TRP A 343 23.99 8.67 9.05
CA TRP A 343 23.09 9.09 7.98
C TRP A 343 23.38 8.48 6.61
N PRO A 344 24.63 8.21 6.18
CA PRO A 344 24.87 7.63 4.87
C PRO A 344 24.19 6.27 4.67
N PHE A 345 24.26 5.36 5.66
CA PHE A 345 23.75 4.00 5.57
C PHE A 345 22.64 3.67 6.57
N GLY A 346 22.19 4.66 7.36
CA GLY A 346 21.17 4.49 8.38
C GLY A 346 21.67 3.85 9.66
N ARG A 347 20.74 3.69 10.61
CA ARG A 347 20.99 3.06 11.92
C ARG A 347 20.69 1.57 11.90
N GLY A 348 20.09 1.11 10.82
CA GLY A 348 19.66 -0.26 10.64
C GLY A 348 18.14 -0.46 10.74
N VAL A 349 17.68 -1.38 9.93
CA VAL A 349 16.28 -1.76 9.75
C VAL A 349 15.68 -2.27 11.07
N GLY A 350 14.49 -1.76 11.39
CA GLY A 350 13.75 -2.19 12.58
C GLY A 350 14.18 -1.51 13.90
N LYS A 351 15.10 -0.54 13.86
CA LYS A 351 15.46 0.25 15.05
C LYS A 351 14.50 1.39 15.35
N VAL A 352 13.73 1.80 14.35
CA VAL A 352 12.74 2.88 14.45
C VAL A 352 11.43 2.49 13.77
N GLY A 353 10.39 3.30 13.98
CA GLY A 353 9.11 3.16 13.27
C GLY A 353 8.30 1.92 13.63
N THR A 354 7.47 1.49 12.69
CA THR A 354 6.48 0.42 12.89
C THR A 354 7.10 -0.94 13.22
N ALA A 355 8.25 -1.27 12.64
CA ALA A 355 8.93 -2.54 12.89
C ALA A 355 9.46 -2.62 14.32
N ALA A 356 10.13 -1.57 14.81
CA ALA A 356 10.61 -1.48 16.19
C ALA A 356 9.46 -1.55 17.21
N TYR A 357 8.36 -0.87 16.91
CA TYR A 357 7.17 -0.88 17.75
C TYR A 357 6.56 -2.30 17.85
N ARG A 358 6.35 -2.96 16.72
CA ARG A 358 5.76 -4.32 16.70
C ARG A 358 6.61 -5.33 17.44
N THR A 359 7.92 -5.30 17.26
CA THR A 359 8.83 -6.27 17.91
C THR A 359 8.80 -6.17 19.44
N LYS A 360 8.78 -4.96 19.98
CA LYS A 360 8.69 -4.78 21.45
C LYS A 360 7.34 -5.24 22.01
N TYR A 361 6.24 -5.02 21.29
CA TYR A 361 4.91 -5.40 21.77
C TYR A 361 4.60 -6.89 21.65
N THR A 362 5.17 -7.58 20.65
CA THR A 362 4.85 -9.00 20.41
C THR A 362 5.72 -9.96 21.20
N LEU A 363 6.92 -9.56 21.60
CA LEU A 363 7.91 -10.49 22.18
C LEU A 363 8.29 -10.23 23.63
N VAL A 364 8.14 -9.02 24.15
CA VAL A 364 8.73 -8.64 25.45
C VAL A 364 7.73 -8.01 26.40
N ALA A 365 6.58 -7.57 25.93
CA ALA A 365 5.74 -6.66 26.71
C ALA A 365 4.43 -7.28 27.15
N GLY A 366 4.30 -7.47 28.43
CA GLY A 366 3.01 -7.38 29.09
C GLY A 366 2.38 -5.98 28.87
N PRO A 367 1.11 -5.81 29.25
CA PRO A 367 0.28 -4.61 28.94
C PRO A 367 0.84 -3.28 29.44
N ASN A 368 1.91 -3.24 30.22
CA ASN A 368 2.45 -2.07 30.90
C ASN A 368 3.76 -1.51 30.32
N VAL A 369 4.25 -2.02 29.19
CA VAL A 369 5.50 -1.50 28.62
C VAL A 369 5.21 -0.29 27.74
N ARG A 370 5.70 0.89 28.12
CA ARG A 370 5.63 2.12 27.33
C ARG A 370 6.24 1.91 25.95
N ALA A 371 5.49 2.27 24.91
CA ALA A 371 5.99 2.25 23.54
C ALA A 371 7.32 3.03 23.45
N PRO A 372 8.30 2.54 22.68
CA PRO A 372 9.50 3.30 22.46
C PRO A 372 9.16 4.61 21.78
N THR A 373 9.62 5.73 22.33
CA THR A 373 9.40 7.11 21.88
C THR A 373 10.01 7.43 20.50
N ARG A 374 10.36 6.43 19.71
CA ARG A 374 11.00 6.56 18.39
C ARG A 374 10.00 6.39 17.25
N ALA A 375 8.80 6.98 17.39
CA ALA A 375 7.87 7.08 16.27
C ALA A 375 8.45 8.03 15.22
N VAL A 376 8.49 7.60 13.97
CA VAL A 376 8.90 8.45 12.85
C VAL A 376 7.67 8.68 12.00
N ASP A 377 7.12 9.88 12.11
CA ASP A 377 5.93 10.31 11.37
C ASP A 377 6.30 10.84 9.97
N SER A 378 7.23 10.19 9.29
CA SER A 378 7.61 10.48 7.91
C SER A 378 8.26 9.26 7.28
N GLY A 379 7.76 8.87 6.12
CA GLY A 379 8.30 7.75 5.34
C GLY A 379 9.73 8.02 4.86
N TYR A 380 10.03 9.27 4.53
CA TYR A 380 11.38 9.68 4.11
C TYR A 380 12.39 9.55 5.27
N LEU A 381 12.05 10.07 6.43
CA LEU A 381 12.91 9.98 7.60
C LEU A 381 13.03 8.53 8.12
N ALA A 382 11.96 7.73 8.01
CA ALA A 382 12.02 6.31 8.32
C ALA A 382 13.02 5.59 7.39
N THR A 383 13.01 5.89 6.10
CA THR A 383 13.95 5.33 5.13
C THR A 383 15.39 5.75 5.45
N ILE A 384 15.64 7.04 5.79
CA ILE A 384 16.97 7.49 6.21
C ILE A 384 17.42 6.76 7.49
N ALA A 385 16.52 6.60 8.45
CA ALA A 385 16.84 5.90 9.69
C ALA A 385 17.16 4.41 9.47
N ASP A 386 16.46 3.75 8.54
CA ASP A 386 16.65 2.33 8.25
C ASP A 386 17.89 2.06 7.38
N VAL A 387 18.01 2.74 6.23
CA VAL A 387 19.02 2.43 5.18
C VAL A 387 19.80 3.67 4.70
N GLY A 388 19.66 4.78 5.39
CA GLY A 388 20.41 6.01 5.18
C GLY A 388 19.99 6.83 3.96
N LEU A 389 20.80 7.86 3.69
CA LEU A 389 20.64 8.74 2.54
C LEU A 389 20.80 7.98 1.22
N VAL A 390 21.65 6.96 1.20
CA VAL A 390 21.81 6.07 0.03
C VAL A 390 20.49 5.37 -0.28
N GLY A 391 19.84 4.79 0.73
CA GLY A 391 18.54 4.14 0.54
C GLY A 391 17.45 5.13 0.11
N LEU A 392 17.43 6.34 0.69
CA LEU A 392 16.51 7.38 0.25
C LEU A 392 16.75 7.78 -1.20
N ALA A 393 18.01 7.96 -1.62
CA ALA A 393 18.34 8.30 -3.01
C ALA A 393 17.85 7.23 -3.99
N VAL A 394 18.04 5.95 -3.66
CA VAL A 394 17.53 4.83 -4.48
C VAL A 394 16.01 4.84 -4.53
N LEU A 395 15.32 5.08 -3.41
CA LEU A 395 13.85 5.17 -3.36
C LEU A 395 13.33 6.33 -4.20
N LEU A 396 13.96 7.51 -4.11
CA LEU A 396 13.59 8.68 -4.93
C LEU A 396 13.89 8.45 -6.40
N ALA A 397 14.99 7.78 -6.74
CA ALA A 397 15.31 7.37 -8.12
C ALA A 397 14.25 6.39 -8.66
N LEU A 398 13.79 5.43 -7.85
CA LEU A 398 12.69 4.53 -8.20
C LEU A 398 11.42 5.32 -8.52
N PHE A 399 10.98 6.22 -7.62
CA PHE A 399 9.77 7.02 -7.87
C PHE A 399 9.95 7.96 -9.07
N GLY A 400 11.10 8.60 -9.21
CA GLY A 400 11.43 9.43 -10.37
C GLY A 400 11.34 8.64 -11.68
N ARG A 401 11.79 7.38 -11.67
CA ARG A 401 11.70 6.50 -12.83
C ARG A 401 10.26 6.09 -13.13
N LEU A 402 9.46 5.73 -12.13
CA LEU A 402 8.03 5.44 -12.30
C LEU A 402 7.27 6.64 -12.88
N LEU A 403 7.56 7.84 -12.38
CA LEU A 403 6.98 9.10 -12.91
C LEU A 403 7.44 9.37 -14.35
N ALA A 404 8.69 9.10 -14.70
CA ALA A 404 9.19 9.24 -16.07
C ALA A 404 8.47 8.29 -17.05
N LEU A 405 8.25 7.03 -16.64
CA LEU A 405 7.46 6.07 -17.42
C LEU A 405 6.02 6.54 -17.61
N ALA A 406 5.39 6.99 -16.53
CA ALA A 406 4.04 7.52 -16.59
C ALA A 406 3.98 8.77 -17.51
N ARG A 407 4.96 9.68 -17.42
CA ARG A 407 5.06 10.86 -18.31
C ARG A 407 5.15 10.45 -19.78
N ALA A 408 5.92 9.42 -20.10
CA ALA A 408 6.00 8.90 -21.47
C ALA A 408 4.63 8.41 -21.98
N GLY A 409 3.85 7.73 -21.14
CA GLY A 409 2.49 7.31 -21.46
C GLY A 409 1.49 8.49 -21.56
N ILE A 410 1.64 9.51 -20.71
CA ILE A 410 0.83 10.74 -20.76
C ILE A 410 1.02 11.45 -22.09
N ARG A 411 2.27 11.59 -22.57
CA ARG A 411 2.57 12.19 -23.88
C ARG A 411 1.91 11.45 -25.04
N ARG A 412 1.61 10.17 -24.87
CA ARG A 412 0.88 9.30 -25.82
C ARG A 412 -0.65 9.31 -25.60
N GLY A 413 -1.15 10.12 -24.65
CA GLY A 413 -2.57 10.25 -24.35
C GLY A 413 -3.17 9.11 -23.50
N TYR A 414 -2.36 8.29 -22.80
CA TYR A 414 -2.86 7.16 -22.04
C TYR A 414 -3.36 7.59 -20.65
N LYS A 415 -4.63 7.32 -20.36
CA LYS A 415 -5.27 7.67 -19.08
C LYS A 415 -4.73 6.85 -17.91
N GLU A 416 -4.26 5.65 -18.16
CA GLU A 416 -3.63 4.75 -17.21
C GLU A 416 -2.40 5.38 -16.55
N SER A 417 -1.64 6.12 -17.34
CA SER A 417 -0.45 6.84 -16.88
C SER A 417 -0.79 8.01 -15.96
N TRP A 418 -1.87 8.72 -16.21
CA TRP A 418 -2.37 9.76 -15.30
C TRP A 418 -2.77 9.16 -13.94
N LEU A 419 -3.42 7.99 -13.95
CA LEU A 419 -3.75 7.29 -12.71
C LEU A 419 -2.49 6.90 -11.94
N ALA A 420 -1.47 6.35 -12.61
CA ALA A 420 -0.20 6.01 -11.96
C ALA A 420 0.45 7.23 -11.29
N VAL A 421 0.49 8.38 -11.99
CA VAL A 421 1.01 9.64 -11.41
C VAL A 421 0.18 10.06 -10.19
N ALA A 422 -1.15 10.03 -10.30
CA ALA A 422 -2.02 10.43 -9.19
C ALA A 422 -1.82 9.56 -7.94
N MET A 423 -1.71 8.25 -8.12
CA MET A 423 -1.44 7.30 -7.03
C MET A 423 -0.07 7.57 -6.38
N LEU A 424 0.98 7.79 -7.19
CA LEU A 424 2.31 8.12 -6.68
C LEU A 424 2.33 9.46 -5.95
N VAL A 425 1.66 10.49 -6.46
CA VAL A 425 1.56 11.81 -5.81
C VAL A 425 0.89 11.67 -4.44
N VAL A 426 -0.21 10.93 -4.33
CA VAL A 426 -0.85 10.66 -3.03
C VAL A 426 0.13 9.98 -2.08
N LEU A 427 0.79 8.91 -2.52
CA LEU A 427 1.72 8.15 -1.68
C LEU A 427 2.91 9.01 -1.22
N MET A 428 3.51 9.78 -2.13
CA MET A 428 4.68 10.61 -1.84
C MET A 428 4.37 11.78 -0.90
N LEU A 429 3.24 12.46 -1.10
CA LEU A 429 2.83 13.55 -0.22
C LEU A 429 2.39 13.03 1.16
N ASP A 430 1.63 11.93 1.22
CA ASP A 430 1.25 11.31 2.48
C ASP A 430 2.49 10.83 3.28
N ALA A 431 3.51 10.33 2.59
CA ALA A 431 4.77 9.92 3.19
C ALA A 431 5.58 11.07 3.82
N GLY A 432 5.30 12.32 3.48
CA GLY A 432 5.86 13.48 4.17
C GLY A 432 5.46 13.54 5.65
N THR A 433 4.27 13.05 6.00
CA THR A 433 3.66 13.20 7.31
C THR A 433 3.42 11.90 8.07
N ARG A 434 3.69 10.75 7.45
CA ARG A 434 3.61 9.41 8.07
C ARG A 434 4.52 8.41 7.34
N SER A 435 4.76 7.25 7.95
CA SER A 435 5.54 6.16 7.35
C SER A 435 4.74 5.41 6.26
N SER A 436 4.28 6.14 5.24
CA SER A 436 3.33 5.63 4.23
C SER A 436 3.95 4.61 3.28
N PHE A 437 5.28 4.62 3.07
CA PHE A 437 5.95 3.68 2.17
C PHE A 437 5.88 2.22 2.63
N THR A 438 5.70 2.00 3.93
CA THR A 438 5.56 0.68 4.55
C THR A 438 4.18 0.47 5.18
N GLY A 439 3.27 1.43 4.96
CA GLY A 439 1.94 1.46 5.56
C GLY A 439 0.98 0.46 4.92
N PHE A 440 0.51 -0.52 5.70
CA PHE A 440 -0.57 -1.41 5.27
C PHE A 440 -1.93 -0.75 5.52
N PRO A 441 -2.89 -0.89 4.60
CA PRO A 441 -2.81 -1.52 3.27
C PRO A 441 -2.42 -0.55 2.15
N THR A 442 -2.20 0.73 2.45
CA THR A 442 -2.12 1.84 1.49
C THR A 442 -0.93 1.70 0.53
N ALA A 443 0.30 1.47 1.04
CA ALA A 443 1.47 1.28 0.19
C ALA A 443 1.34 0.04 -0.71
N PHE A 444 0.84 -1.04 -0.16
CA PHE A 444 0.67 -2.33 -0.83
C PHE A 444 -0.24 -2.20 -2.05
N LEU A 445 -1.43 -1.65 -1.85
CA LEU A 445 -2.40 -1.47 -2.92
C LEU A 445 -1.98 -0.37 -3.90
N CYS A 446 -1.37 0.72 -3.41
CA CYS A 446 -0.88 1.79 -4.27
C CYS A 446 0.18 1.28 -5.25
N LEU A 447 1.24 0.63 -4.76
CA LEU A 447 2.34 0.18 -5.60
C LEU A 447 1.90 -0.94 -6.55
N LEU A 448 1.05 -1.85 -6.12
CA LEU A 448 0.43 -2.83 -7.01
C LEU A 448 -0.34 -2.17 -8.16
N LEU A 449 -1.22 -1.19 -7.84
CA LEU A 449 -2.02 -0.49 -8.85
C LEU A 449 -1.17 0.39 -9.76
N VAL A 450 -0.11 1.01 -9.26
CA VAL A 450 0.87 1.74 -10.08
C VAL A 450 1.52 0.81 -11.09
N GLY A 451 1.98 -0.36 -10.65
CA GLY A 451 2.55 -1.38 -11.53
C GLY A 451 1.56 -1.81 -12.62
N ILE A 452 0.32 -2.14 -12.24
CA ILE A 452 -0.73 -2.53 -13.19
C ILE A 452 -1.05 -1.40 -14.19
N ALA A 453 -1.13 -0.15 -13.71
CA ALA A 453 -1.44 1.00 -14.56
C ALA A 453 -0.34 1.29 -15.59
N LEU A 454 0.93 1.17 -15.19
CA LEU A 454 2.08 1.30 -16.09
C LEU A 454 2.14 0.17 -17.10
N ALA A 455 1.90 -1.08 -16.69
CA ALA A 455 1.83 -2.23 -17.59
C ALA A 455 0.67 -2.08 -18.61
N ALA A 456 -0.50 -1.60 -18.16
CA ALA A 456 -1.64 -1.34 -19.03
C ALA A 456 -1.37 -0.22 -20.07
N SER A 457 -0.57 0.77 -19.67
CA SER A 457 -0.12 1.83 -20.57
C SER A 457 0.87 1.30 -21.63
N ALA A 458 1.83 0.45 -21.24
CA ALA A 458 2.80 -0.15 -22.13
C ALA A 458 2.14 -1.09 -23.17
N GLU A 459 1.13 -1.87 -22.74
CA GLU A 459 0.36 -2.75 -23.63
C GLU A 459 -0.35 -1.98 -24.77
N ARG A 460 -0.82 -0.74 -24.52
CA ARG A 460 -1.36 0.14 -25.58
C ARG A 460 -0.31 0.53 -26.60
N GLY A 461 0.88 0.88 -26.15
CA GLY A 461 1.95 1.31 -27.03
C GLY A 461 2.39 0.23 -28.02
N SER A 462 2.44 -1.02 -27.59
CA SER A 462 2.76 -2.15 -28.46
C SER A 462 1.66 -2.48 -29.48
N ALA A 463 0.40 -2.36 -29.11
CA ALA A 463 -0.72 -2.60 -30.02
C ALA A 463 -0.80 -1.55 -31.15
N THR A 464 -0.57 -0.27 -30.84
CA THR A 464 -0.59 0.81 -31.85
C THR A 464 0.61 0.74 -32.78
N GLY A 465 1.78 0.29 -32.32
CA GLY A 465 2.96 0.10 -33.17
C GLY A 465 2.78 -1.01 -34.23
N LEU A 466 2.09 -2.08 -33.88
CA LEU A 466 1.80 -3.20 -34.78
C LEU A 466 0.81 -2.79 -35.90
N THR A 467 -0.20 -1.99 -35.58
CA THR A 467 -1.17 -1.50 -36.58
C THR A 467 -0.57 -0.49 -37.56
N ALA A 468 0.35 0.34 -37.09
CA ALA A 468 1.06 1.30 -37.95
C ALA A 468 2.05 0.61 -38.92
N ALA A 469 2.66 -0.51 -38.50
CA ALA A 469 3.56 -1.30 -39.36
C ALA A 469 2.83 -2.16 -40.38
N ALA A 470 1.54 -2.47 -40.16
CA ALA A 470 0.71 -3.29 -41.05
C ALA A 470 -0.08 -2.47 -42.09
N ALA A 471 -0.01 -1.14 -42.06
CA ALA A 471 -0.63 -0.32 -43.09
C ALA A 471 0.20 -0.44 -44.39
N PRO A 472 -0.40 -0.89 -45.50
CA PRO A 472 0.32 -0.97 -46.78
C PRO A 472 0.73 0.44 -47.20
N ARG A 473 1.99 0.56 -47.58
CA ARG A 473 2.55 1.79 -48.21
C ARG A 473 2.03 1.94 -49.60
#